data_617e27410afe73d7b89aa1b77d4f7b7a
#
_entry.id   617e27410afe73d7b89aa1b77d4f7b7a
#
_cell.length_a   1.000
_cell.length_b   1.000
_cell.length_c   1.000
_cell.angle_alpha   90.00
_cell.angle_beta   90.00
_cell.angle_gamma   90.00
#
_symmetry.space_group_name_H-M   'P 1'
#
loop_
_entity.id
_entity.type
_entity.pdbx_description
1 polymer ?
#
loop_
_entity_poly.entity_id
_entity_poly.type
_entity_poly.pdbx_seq_one_letter_code
_entity_poly.pdbx_strand_id
1 'polypeptide(L)'
;MREGRRQVSTKRRSSGNNFVLQGSLLAVAGILVRLIGMVYRIPLSAIISDEGNGYYTSAFSIYTLLLILSSYSMPTAISKLISQNLAAKRFKNTERVLRVSFIYASIMGAVMAFVLFFGADAIAGALKKPFAAYALRALAPTVWIMAYLGLLRGYFQGMGNMIPTAISQILEQIANAVFSVLMAYLLFAKGKEANLLYNNTEYSYAFGAMGGAIGTGVGAFIALLFFLMLYSYQRPRLRKRAKKDSSMVESYERSALLLFSTMVPILISSTVYNISSVLDDYFYSSIMTKLQIPTKQIVMEWGIFGEYHILFNIPVALANALSSSLIPSLTAAVASHDRKKTLGQIQTSIRFSMLIAVPCTVGMCILAEPLCRMLFPGKNVILLINVTRIGALAVLFYSLSTISNAILQGLGHLNLPLKHSVISLVFHLASLLLLLYGRTGIYGVVVSNILFAIMMCILNQLAIKRHTRCIIDWGKTIGYPILASLIMGIFAFGCYFLIHFLLPEKLGKGRIGSALSLLPAIFIAVVLYFGSLLKMNAFSKEDLDEMPMGGRLKRFIKN
;
A
#
# COMPACT_ATOMS: atom_id res chain seq x y z
N MET A 1 5.48 52.09 3.31
CA MET A 1 4.49 51.09 2.76
C MET A 1 5.10 50.01 1.85
N ARG A 2 6.28 50.14 1.24
CA ARG A 2 6.89 49.10 0.38
C ARG A 2 7.62 47.98 1.14
N GLU A 3 8.21 48.26 2.32
CA GLU A 3 8.92 47.25 3.12
C GLU A 3 7.99 46.25 3.81
N GLY A 4 6.81 46.70 4.28
CA GLY A 4 5.82 45.80 4.88
C GLY A 4 5.22 44.76 3.91
N ARG A 5 5.12 45.09 2.61
CA ARG A 5 4.68 44.16 1.56
C ARG A 5 5.73 43.11 1.20
N ARG A 6 7.03 43.44 1.30
CA ARG A 6 8.10 42.46 1.06
C ARG A 6 8.22 41.43 2.18
N GLN A 7 8.08 41.84 3.44
CA GLN A 7 8.14 40.90 4.58
C GLN A 7 6.92 39.94 4.63
N VAL A 8 5.73 40.39 4.22
CA VAL A 8 4.55 39.50 4.15
C VAL A 8 4.66 38.53 2.97
N SER A 9 5.24 38.94 1.85
CA SER A 9 5.43 38.06 0.68
C SER A 9 6.52 37.02 0.90
N THR A 10 7.60 37.34 1.60
CA THR A 10 8.66 36.40 1.96
C THR A 10 8.22 35.40 3.02
N LYS A 11 7.43 35.81 4.03
CA LYS A 11 6.85 34.90 5.03
C LYS A 11 5.83 33.92 4.41
N ARG A 12 5.02 34.33 3.44
CA ARG A 12 4.10 33.43 2.72
C ARG A 12 4.84 32.44 1.81
N ARG A 13 5.90 32.86 1.13
CA ARG A 13 6.74 31.97 0.30
C ARG A 13 7.50 30.93 1.15
N SER A 14 8.03 31.30 2.32
CA SER A 14 8.72 30.37 3.22
C SER A 14 7.76 29.35 3.84
N SER A 15 6.52 29.71 4.15
CA SER A 15 5.50 28.79 4.70
C SER A 15 5.03 27.77 3.65
N GLY A 16 4.84 28.17 2.40
CA GLY A 16 4.47 27.25 1.30
C GLY A 16 5.59 26.27 0.95
N ASN A 17 6.85 26.73 0.89
CA ASN A 17 8.00 25.85 0.64
C ASN A 17 8.21 24.82 1.76
N ASN A 18 8.00 25.20 3.02
CA ASN A 18 8.11 24.28 4.15
C ASN A 18 7.02 23.18 4.13
N PHE A 19 5.80 23.49 3.70
CA PHE A 19 4.72 22.50 3.61
C PHE A 19 4.98 21.49 2.49
N VAL A 20 5.40 21.94 1.32
CA VAL A 20 5.78 21.08 0.19
C VAL A 20 6.96 20.18 0.56
N LEU A 21 7.98 20.73 1.22
CA LEU A 21 9.16 19.98 1.68
C LEU A 21 8.77 18.89 2.70
N GLN A 22 7.87 19.19 3.65
CA GLN A 22 7.42 18.23 4.64
C GLN A 22 6.51 17.16 4.04
N GLY A 23 5.68 17.50 3.05
CA GLY A 23 4.88 16.54 2.29
C GLY A 23 5.74 15.57 1.48
N SER A 24 6.80 16.07 0.84
CA SER A 24 7.76 15.22 0.12
C SER A 24 8.57 14.32 1.06
N LEU A 25 8.95 14.80 2.23
CA LEU A 25 9.61 13.99 3.26
C LEU A 25 8.73 12.82 3.72
N LEU A 26 7.44 13.07 3.94
CA LEU A 26 6.50 12.03 4.32
C LEU A 26 6.30 10.99 3.19
N ALA A 27 6.29 11.44 1.93
CA ALA A 27 6.22 10.54 0.78
C ALA A 27 7.46 9.64 0.67
N VAL A 28 8.67 10.21 0.85
CA VAL A 28 9.93 9.45 0.87
C VAL A 28 9.94 8.46 2.03
N ALA A 29 9.53 8.88 3.24
CA ALA A 29 9.39 7.98 4.38
C ALA A 29 8.42 6.83 4.08
N GLY A 30 7.29 7.10 3.41
CA GLY A 30 6.34 6.08 2.99
C GLY A 30 6.93 5.04 2.01
N ILE A 31 7.81 5.46 1.11
CA ILE A 31 8.54 4.55 0.20
C ILE A 31 9.52 3.70 1.00
N LEU A 32 10.32 4.31 1.89
CA LEU A 32 11.28 3.60 2.74
C LEU A 32 10.59 2.55 3.62
N VAL A 33 9.47 2.91 4.25
CA VAL A 33 8.64 2.01 5.05
C VAL A 33 8.18 0.78 4.25
N ARG A 34 7.76 0.98 3.00
CA ARG A 34 7.36 -0.14 2.13
C ARG A 34 8.53 -1.02 1.73
N LEU A 35 9.70 -0.44 1.47
CA LEU A 35 10.92 -1.21 1.20
C LEU A 35 11.35 -2.05 2.41
N ILE A 36 11.36 -1.47 3.61
CA ILE A 36 11.64 -2.20 4.84
C ILE A 36 10.60 -3.31 5.03
N GLY A 37 9.30 -2.98 4.79
CA GLY A 37 8.19 -3.92 4.86
C GLY A 37 8.34 -5.14 3.94
N MET A 38 8.94 -4.95 2.76
CA MET A 38 9.25 -6.03 1.84
C MET A 38 10.45 -6.85 2.33
N VAL A 39 11.53 -6.18 2.71
CA VAL A 39 12.80 -6.84 3.05
C VAL A 39 12.64 -7.81 4.22
N TYR A 40 11.93 -7.43 5.29
CA TYR A 40 11.76 -8.33 6.44
C TYR A 40 10.81 -9.50 6.16
N ARG A 41 9.88 -9.36 5.20
CA ARG A 41 8.99 -10.46 4.80
C ARG A 41 9.74 -11.65 4.21
N ILE A 42 10.89 -11.41 3.60
CA ILE A 42 11.74 -12.47 3.02
C ILE A 42 12.24 -13.44 4.11
N PRO A 43 12.94 -13.00 5.18
CA PRO A 43 13.32 -13.91 6.26
C PRO A 43 12.12 -14.44 7.05
N LEU A 44 11.06 -13.65 7.22
CA LEU A 44 9.85 -14.10 7.89
C LEU A 44 9.23 -15.31 7.16
N SER A 45 8.99 -15.20 5.85
CA SER A 45 8.42 -16.29 5.04
C SER A 45 9.33 -17.53 5.05
N ALA A 46 10.65 -17.35 5.01
CA ALA A 46 11.60 -18.46 5.11
C ALA A 46 11.51 -19.23 6.45
N ILE A 47 11.19 -18.54 7.55
CA ILE A 47 11.04 -19.14 8.87
C ILE A 47 9.69 -19.88 9.01
N ILE A 48 8.59 -19.21 8.63
CA ILE A 48 7.25 -19.72 8.89
C ILE A 48 6.73 -20.67 7.80
N SER A 49 7.45 -20.78 6.68
CA SER A 49 7.08 -21.56 5.49
C SER A 49 5.79 -21.06 4.81
N ASP A 50 5.42 -21.69 3.68
CA ASP A 50 4.25 -21.30 2.88
C ASP A 50 2.95 -21.41 3.70
N GLU A 51 2.82 -22.46 4.52
CA GLU A 51 1.65 -22.68 5.40
C GLU A 51 1.52 -21.59 6.48
N GLY A 52 2.61 -21.26 7.17
CA GLY A 52 2.62 -20.18 8.17
C GLY A 52 2.33 -18.82 7.53
N ASN A 53 2.84 -18.58 6.32
CA ASN A 53 2.52 -17.38 5.56
C ASN A 53 1.05 -17.32 5.17
N GLY A 54 0.40 -18.47 4.90
CA GLY A 54 -1.03 -18.58 4.67
C GLY A 54 -1.87 -18.12 5.86
N TYR A 55 -1.56 -18.60 7.08
CA TYR A 55 -2.21 -18.16 8.31
C TYR A 55 -1.97 -16.68 8.58
N TYR A 56 -0.72 -16.22 8.38
CA TYR A 56 -0.37 -14.82 8.56
C TYR A 56 -1.13 -13.90 7.58
N THR A 57 -1.18 -14.25 6.30
CA THR A 57 -1.84 -13.45 5.24
C THR A 57 -3.34 -13.34 5.49
N SER A 58 -4.01 -14.45 5.85
CA SER A 58 -5.43 -14.44 6.21
C SER A 58 -5.71 -13.56 7.43
N ALA A 59 -4.91 -13.70 8.50
CA ALA A 59 -5.06 -12.88 9.70
C ALA A 59 -4.81 -11.39 9.41
N PHE A 60 -3.83 -11.09 8.56
CA PHE A 60 -3.47 -9.72 8.20
C PHE A 60 -4.52 -9.03 7.33
N SER A 61 -5.24 -9.76 6.47
CA SER A 61 -6.37 -9.24 5.68
C SER A 61 -7.52 -8.79 6.58
N ILE A 62 -7.91 -9.60 7.55
CA ILE A 62 -8.93 -9.27 8.54
C ILE A 62 -8.49 -8.07 9.40
N TYR A 63 -7.25 -8.11 9.90
CA TYR A 63 -6.66 -7.01 10.68
C TYR A 63 -6.71 -5.69 9.90
N THR A 64 -6.33 -5.70 8.63
CA THR A 64 -6.34 -4.49 7.77
C THR A 64 -7.75 -3.93 7.61
N LEU A 65 -8.76 -4.79 7.43
CA LEU A 65 -10.16 -4.37 7.36
C LEU A 65 -10.60 -3.68 8.65
N LEU A 66 -10.29 -4.26 9.82
CA LEU A 66 -10.61 -3.68 11.12
C LEU A 66 -9.83 -2.39 11.41
N LEU A 67 -8.58 -2.28 10.92
CA LEU A 67 -7.82 -1.04 10.97
C LEU A 67 -8.48 0.09 10.16
N ILE A 68 -9.01 -0.21 9.00
CA ILE A 68 -9.73 0.78 8.19
C ILE A 68 -10.91 1.32 8.98
N LEU A 69 -11.67 0.45 9.62
CA LEU A 69 -12.84 0.83 10.42
C LEU A 69 -12.46 1.62 11.69
N SER A 70 -11.34 1.29 12.34
CA SER A 70 -10.97 1.88 13.63
C SER A 70 -10.06 3.10 13.55
N SER A 71 -9.11 3.14 12.58
CA SER A 71 -7.99 4.08 12.64
C SER A 71 -7.60 4.77 11.34
N TYR A 72 -7.89 4.18 10.17
CA TYR A 72 -7.34 4.65 8.89
C TYR A 72 -7.80 6.06 8.48
N SER A 73 -9.05 6.40 8.75
CA SER A 73 -9.62 7.73 8.42
C SER A 73 -9.26 8.82 9.43
N MET A 74 -8.83 8.43 10.64
CA MET A 74 -8.55 9.35 11.75
C MET A 74 -7.47 10.40 11.43
N PRO A 75 -6.29 10.05 10.89
CA PRO A 75 -5.26 11.05 10.60
C PRO A 75 -5.77 12.17 9.71
N THR A 76 -6.50 11.83 8.66
CA THR A 76 -7.02 12.80 7.69
C THR A 76 -8.12 13.69 8.30
N ALA A 77 -9.08 13.10 9.00
CA ALA A 77 -10.18 13.84 9.62
C ALA A 77 -9.70 14.77 10.72
N ILE A 78 -8.85 14.25 11.63
CA ILE A 78 -8.31 15.02 12.76
C ILE A 78 -7.39 16.14 12.24
N SER A 79 -6.51 15.84 11.28
CA SER A 79 -5.64 16.84 10.67
C SER A 79 -6.42 17.99 10.06
N LYS A 80 -7.50 17.70 9.33
CA LYS A 80 -8.39 18.72 8.75
C LYS A 80 -9.02 19.60 9.82
N LEU A 81 -9.65 18.99 10.84
CA LEU A 81 -10.35 19.74 11.89
C LEU A 81 -9.40 20.58 12.75
N ILE A 82 -8.23 20.03 13.08
CA ILE A 82 -7.21 20.74 13.86
C ILE A 82 -6.64 21.90 13.05
N SER A 83 -6.28 21.71 11.78
CA SER A 83 -5.74 22.79 10.95
C SER A 83 -6.75 23.93 10.76
N GLN A 84 -8.04 23.62 10.59
CA GLN A 84 -9.12 24.61 10.50
C GLN A 84 -9.26 25.42 11.79
N ASN A 85 -9.27 24.74 12.96
CA ASN A 85 -9.38 25.41 14.25
C ASN A 85 -8.16 26.27 14.59
N LEU A 86 -6.95 25.78 14.25
CA LEU A 86 -5.71 26.54 14.47
C LEU A 86 -5.63 27.77 13.56
N ALA A 87 -6.04 27.67 12.29
CA ALA A 87 -6.11 28.78 11.35
C ALA A 87 -7.08 29.86 11.83
N ALA A 88 -8.20 29.46 12.43
CA ALA A 88 -9.18 30.34 13.05
C ALA A 88 -8.80 30.79 14.48
N LYS A 89 -7.62 30.40 15.00
CA LYS A 89 -7.14 30.67 16.37
C LYS A 89 -8.06 30.13 17.48
N ARG A 90 -8.88 29.10 17.20
CA ARG A 90 -9.82 28.44 18.12
C ARG A 90 -9.13 27.29 18.87
N PHE A 91 -8.24 27.63 19.80
CA PHE A 91 -7.41 26.61 20.52
C PHE A 91 -8.25 25.74 21.47
N LYS A 92 -9.33 26.27 22.07
CA LYS A 92 -10.27 25.50 22.90
C LYS A 92 -10.97 24.42 22.08
N ASN A 93 -11.39 24.74 20.85
CA ASN A 93 -12.02 23.78 19.97
C ASN A 93 -11.02 22.72 19.47
N THR A 94 -9.76 23.10 19.26
CA THR A 94 -8.68 22.13 18.98
C THR A 94 -8.53 21.10 20.12
N GLU A 95 -8.51 21.57 21.39
CA GLU A 95 -8.44 20.67 22.55
C GLU A 95 -9.69 19.79 22.66
N ARG A 96 -10.86 20.32 22.32
CA ARG A 96 -12.12 19.56 22.33
C ARG A 96 -12.15 18.47 21.26
N VAL A 97 -11.78 18.79 20.02
CA VAL A 97 -11.63 17.80 18.94
C VAL A 97 -10.68 16.68 19.36
N LEU A 98 -9.54 17.00 19.99
CA LEU A 98 -8.61 16.00 20.51
C LEU A 98 -9.25 15.09 21.56
N ARG A 99 -9.97 15.65 22.54
CA ARG A 99 -10.64 14.83 23.57
C ARG A 99 -11.68 13.90 22.96
N VAL A 100 -12.51 14.39 22.05
CA VAL A 100 -13.48 13.57 21.32
C VAL A 100 -12.78 12.46 20.55
N SER A 101 -11.66 12.78 19.88
CA SER A 101 -10.87 11.79 19.14
C SER A 101 -10.23 10.73 20.05
N PHE A 102 -9.79 11.11 21.26
CA PHE A 102 -9.30 10.15 22.27
C PHE A 102 -10.40 9.20 22.74
N ILE A 103 -11.60 9.72 22.99
CA ILE A 103 -12.76 8.91 23.38
C ILE A 103 -13.11 7.93 22.23
N TYR A 104 -13.17 8.44 21.00
CA TYR A 104 -13.42 7.62 19.82
C TYR A 104 -12.37 6.50 19.66
N ALA A 105 -11.09 6.85 19.71
CA ALA A 105 -9.99 5.88 19.59
C ALA A 105 -10.05 4.80 20.69
N SER A 106 -10.41 5.21 21.92
CA SER A 106 -10.58 4.28 23.05
C SER A 106 -11.72 3.29 22.81
N ILE A 107 -12.90 3.80 22.44
CA ILE A 107 -14.10 2.98 22.27
C ILE A 107 -13.97 2.10 21.01
N MET A 108 -13.74 2.71 19.85
CA MET A 108 -13.71 1.98 18.58
C MET A 108 -12.52 1.04 18.49
N GLY A 109 -11.34 1.49 18.96
CA GLY A 109 -10.17 0.63 19.04
C GLY A 109 -10.38 -0.56 19.95
N ALA A 110 -10.97 -0.37 21.14
CA ALA A 110 -11.29 -1.45 22.08
C ALA A 110 -12.35 -2.41 21.51
N VAL A 111 -13.43 -1.88 20.92
CA VAL A 111 -14.49 -2.72 20.30
C VAL A 111 -13.90 -3.58 19.19
N MET A 112 -13.10 -3.01 18.29
CA MET A 112 -12.49 -3.78 17.19
C MET A 112 -11.45 -4.79 17.69
N ALA A 113 -10.67 -4.43 18.71
CA ALA A 113 -9.75 -5.36 19.36
C ALA A 113 -10.49 -6.51 20.05
N PHE A 114 -11.60 -6.21 20.74
CA PHE A 114 -12.45 -7.22 21.38
C PHE A 114 -13.05 -8.18 20.35
N VAL A 115 -13.63 -7.63 19.26
CA VAL A 115 -14.17 -8.44 18.15
C VAL A 115 -13.10 -9.35 17.55
N LEU A 116 -11.88 -8.84 17.35
CA LEU A 116 -10.79 -9.63 16.79
C LEU A 116 -10.29 -10.70 17.77
N PHE A 117 -10.19 -10.40 19.07
CA PHE A 117 -9.66 -11.33 20.06
C PHE A 117 -10.63 -12.47 20.37
N PHE A 118 -11.87 -12.14 20.70
CA PHE A 118 -12.90 -13.12 21.07
C PHE A 118 -13.55 -13.78 19.85
N GLY A 119 -13.64 -13.05 18.73
CA GLY A 119 -14.15 -13.57 17.47
C GLY A 119 -13.12 -14.36 16.64
N ALA A 120 -11.86 -14.46 17.09
CA ALA A 120 -10.78 -15.08 16.33
C ALA A 120 -11.10 -16.50 15.83
N ASP A 121 -11.67 -17.36 16.68
CA ASP A 121 -12.01 -18.73 16.30
C ASP A 121 -13.17 -18.78 15.28
N ALA A 122 -14.18 -17.95 15.47
CA ALA A 122 -15.29 -17.85 14.54
C ALA A 122 -14.84 -17.35 13.15
N ILE A 123 -13.98 -16.32 13.14
CA ILE A 123 -13.41 -15.75 11.91
C ILE A 123 -12.51 -16.78 11.22
N ALA A 124 -11.60 -17.42 11.96
CA ALA A 124 -10.71 -18.45 11.43
C ALA A 124 -11.49 -19.68 10.93
N GLY A 125 -12.56 -20.07 11.63
CA GLY A 125 -13.48 -21.13 11.21
C GLY A 125 -14.23 -20.77 9.93
N ALA A 126 -14.71 -19.54 9.79
CA ALA A 126 -15.34 -19.04 8.57
C ALA A 126 -14.39 -19.10 7.36
N LEU A 127 -13.10 -18.75 7.58
CA LEU A 127 -12.06 -18.85 6.57
C LEU A 127 -11.55 -20.28 6.32
N LYS A 128 -12.13 -21.30 7.01
CA LYS A 128 -11.67 -22.71 6.94
C LYS A 128 -10.19 -22.90 7.30
N LYS A 129 -9.65 -22.03 8.15
CA LYS A 129 -8.24 -21.99 8.59
C LYS A 129 -8.15 -21.81 10.10
N PRO A 130 -8.57 -22.81 10.92
CA PRO A 130 -8.72 -22.65 12.37
C PRO A 130 -7.43 -22.18 13.08
N PHE A 131 -6.26 -22.59 12.60
CA PHE A 131 -4.98 -22.17 13.16
C PHE A 131 -4.61 -20.68 12.90
N ALA A 132 -5.32 -19.98 12.01
CA ALA A 132 -5.18 -18.54 11.85
C ALA A 132 -5.64 -17.76 13.10
N ALA A 133 -6.45 -18.35 13.97
CA ALA A 133 -6.92 -17.75 15.21
C ALA A 133 -5.78 -17.25 16.12
N TYR A 134 -4.64 -17.94 16.15
CA TYR A 134 -3.47 -17.54 16.93
C TYR A 134 -2.91 -16.19 16.47
N ALA A 135 -2.76 -15.99 15.16
CA ALA A 135 -2.28 -14.73 14.58
C ALA A 135 -3.34 -13.61 14.73
N LEU A 136 -4.64 -13.93 14.59
CA LEU A 136 -5.73 -12.97 14.80
C LEU A 136 -5.73 -12.42 16.23
N ARG A 137 -5.63 -13.30 17.24
CA ARG A 137 -5.54 -12.89 18.65
C ARG A 137 -4.32 -12.03 18.93
N ALA A 138 -3.17 -12.36 18.33
CA ALA A 138 -1.94 -11.58 18.48
C ALA A 138 -2.06 -10.17 17.87
N LEU A 139 -2.84 -9.99 16.79
CA LEU A 139 -3.10 -8.69 16.16
C LEU A 139 -4.15 -7.84 16.89
N ALA A 140 -4.98 -8.44 17.75
CA ALA A 140 -6.07 -7.73 18.41
C ALA A 140 -5.63 -6.50 19.22
N PRO A 141 -4.61 -6.58 20.13
CA PRO A 141 -4.11 -5.40 20.83
C PRO A 141 -3.56 -4.33 19.88
N THR A 142 -2.99 -4.76 18.74
CA THR A 142 -2.41 -3.86 17.75
C THR A 142 -3.47 -2.94 17.13
N VAL A 143 -4.69 -3.42 16.90
CA VAL A 143 -5.81 -2.59 16.38
C VAL A 143 -6.08 -1.42 17.31
N TRP A 144 -6.08 -1.66 18.62
CA TRP A 144 -6.32 -0.61 19.61
C TRP A 144 -5.16 0.40 19.68
N ILE A 145 -3.92 -0.09 19.67
CA ILE A 145 -2.71 0.75 19.62
C ILE A 145 -2.73 1.65 18.39
N MET A 146 -3.09 1.09 17.22
CA MET A 146 -3.14 1.82 15.96
C MET A 146 -4.22 2.91 15.93
N ALA A 147 -5.31 2.76 16.67
CA ALA A 147 -6.32 3.82 16.80
C ALA A 147 -5.72 5.08 17.48
N TYR A 148 -4.97 4.92 18.57
CA TYR A 148 -4.26 6.03 19.20
C TYR A 148 -3.15 6.61 18.31
N LEU A 149 -2.45 5.73 17.60
CA LEU A 149 -1.41 6.14 16.68
C LEU A 149 -1.96 7.00 15.54
N GLY A 150 -3.09 6.60 14.96
CA GLY A 150 -3.80 7.35 13.93
C GLY A 150 -4.24 8.72 14.41
N LEU A 151 -4.78 8.80 15.64
CA LEU A 151 -5.15 10.05 16.29
C LEU A 151 -3.95 11.00 16.41
N LEU A 152 -2.84 10.51 16.99
CA LEU A 152 -1.66 11.34 17.26
C LEU A 152 -0.98 11.77 15.96
N ARG A 153 -0.91 10.91 14.94
CA ARG A 153 -0.48 11.29 13.58
C ARG A 153 -1.33 12.43 13.03
N GLY A 154 -2.65 12.30 13.11
CA GLY A 154 -3.57 13.36 12.68
C GLY A 154 -3.38 14.67 13.43
N TYR A 155 -3.11 14.62 14.72
CA TYR A 155 -2.81 15.79 15.54
C TYR A 155 -1.57 16.55 15.05
N PHE A 156 -0.44 15.86 14.89
CA PHE A 156 0.81 16.50 14.44
C PHE A 156 0.72 17.00 13.00
N GLN A 157 0.09 16.24 12.11
CA GLN A 157 -0.19 16.66 10.73
C GLN A 157 -1.08 17.92 10.69
N GLY A 158 -2.12 17.96 11.53
CA GLY A 158 -3.00 19.11 11.64
C GLY A 158 -2.33 20.37 12.20
N MET A 159 -1.25 20.20 12.96
CA MET A 159 -0.37 21.31 13.39
C MET A 159 0.60 21.77 12.30
N GLY A 160 0.56 21.17 11.12
CA GLY A 160 1.46 21.48 10.01
C GLY A 160 2.86 20.85 10.14
N ASN A 161 3.06 19.89 11.05
CA ASN A 161 4.34 19.19 11.24
C ASN A 161 4.20 17.70 10.87
N MET A 162 4.71 17.33 9.70
CA MET A 162 4.65 15.96 9.18
C MET A 162 5.86 15.11 9.58
N ILE A 163 6.92 15.74 10.10
CA ILE A 163 8.17 15.06 10.49
C ILE A 163 7.93 13.97 11.55
N PRO A 164 7.18 14.21 12.64
CA PRO A 164 6.91 13.17 13.63
C PRO A 164 6.20 11.95 13.02
N THR A 165 5.30 12.19 12.07
CA THR A 165 4.61 11.08 11.38
C THR A 165 5.59 10.24 10.56
N ALA A 166 6.49 10.88 9.79
CA ALA A 166 7.51 10.18 9.02
C ALA A 166 8.45 9.35 9.90
N ILE A 167 8.95 9.95 10.99
CA ILE A 167 9.83 9.25 11.96
C ILE A 167 9.09 8.07 12.60
N SER A 168 7.84 8.27 13.04
CA SER A 168 7.07 7.20 13.68
C SER A 168 6.83 6.01 12.75
N GLN A 169 6.58 6.24 11.46
CA GLN A 169 6.40 5.18 10.49
C GLN A 169 7.68 4.38 10.25
N ILE A 170 8.82 5.05 10.21
CA ILE A 170 10.14 4.39 10.08
C ILE A 170 10.46 3.57 11.33
N LEU A 171 10.27 4.15 12.54
CA LEU A 171 10.48 3.45 13.81
C LEU A 171 9.57 2.23 13.94
N GLU A 172 8.27 2.40 13.63
CA GLU A 172 7.30 1.30 13.61
C GLU A 172 7.79 0.17 12.71
N GLN A 173 8.23 0.51 11.50
CA GLN A 173 8.58 -0.51 10.51
C GLN A 173 9.91 -1.20 10.82
N ILE A 174 10.91 -0.48 11.36
CA ILE A 174 12.17 -1.09 11.81
C ILE A 174 11.90 -2.04 12.98
N ALA A 175 11.14 -1.59 13.98
CA ALA A 175 10.79 -2.43 15.11
C ALA A 175 9.96 -3.65 14.69
N ASN A 176 8.95 -3.45 13.82
CA ASN A 176 8.19 -4.53 13.22
C ASN A 176 9.11 -5.54 12.51
N ALA A 177 10.05 -5.08 11.69
CA ALA A 177 10.98 -5.94 10.95
C ALA A 177 11.81 -6.83 11.90
N VAL A 178 12.39 -6.23 12.94
CA VAL A 178 13.23 -6.96 13.91
C VAL A 178 12.39 -7.93 14.74
N PHE A 179 11.31 -7.45 15.34
CA PHE A 179 10.52 -8.26 16.26
C PHE A 179 9.64 -9.31 15.55
N SER A 180 9.16 -9.06 14.32
CA SER A 180 8.43 -10.08 13.56
C SER A 180 9.32 -11.28 13.24
N VAL A 181 10.55 -11.05 12.79
CA VAL A 181 11.49 -12.14 12.47
C VAL A 181 11.91 -12.87 13.74
N LEU A 182 12.26 -12.13 14.80
CA LEU A 182 12.69 -12.70 16.07
C LEU A 182 11.58 -13.55 16.73
N MET A 183 10.37 -12.98 16.86
CA MET A 183 9.27 -13.68 17.50
C MET A 183 8.75 -14.85 16.67
N ALA A 184 8.76 -14.72 15.33
CA ALA A 184 8.43 -15.83 14.46
C ALA A 184 9.40 -16.99 14.65
N TYR A 185 10.72 -16.73 14.72
CA TYR A 185 11.73 -17.75 14.96
C TYR A 185 11.54 -18.47 16.31
N LEU A 186 11.39 -17.70 17.40
CA LEU A 186 11.22 -18.23 18.72
C LEU A 186 9.92 -19.04 18.88
N LEU A 187 8.81 -18.52 18.38
CA LEU A 187 7.51 -19.18 18.51
C LEU A 187 7.36 -20.35 17.52
N PHE A 188 7.98 -20.29 16.37
CA PHE A 188 8.02 -21.45 15.46
C PHE A 188 8.74 -22.64 16.09
N ALA A 189 9.84 -22.40 16.83
CA ALA A 189 10.52 -23.45 17.58
C ALA A 189 9.62 -24.04 18.68
N LYS A 190 8.93 -23.19 19.45
CA LYS A 190 7.93 -23.64 20.44
C LYS A 190 6.75 -24.38 19.82
N GLY A 191 6.33 -23.96 18.64
CA GLY A 191 5.29 -24.67 17.88
C GLY A 191 5.72 -26.07 17.45
N LYS A 192 7.01 -26.32 17.20
CA LYS A 192 7.52 -27.68 16.96
C LYS A 192 7.40 -28.58 18.19
N GLU A 193 7.63 -28.05 19.38
CA GLU A 193 7.39 -28.78 20.63
C GLU A 193 5.90 -29.12 20.80
N ALA A 194 5.01 -28.16 20.50
CA ALA A 194 3.58 -28.38 20.51
C ALA A 194 3.13 -29.42 19.45
N ASN A 195 3.77 -29.45 18.28
CA ASN A 195 3.52 -30.47 17.25
C ASN A 195 3.76 -31.89 17.79
N LEU A 196 4.85 -32.09 18.55
CA LEU A 196 5.16 -33.38 19.17
C LEU A 196 4.14 -33.73 20.26
N LEU A 197 3.74 -32.76 21.08
CA LEU A 197 2.82 -32.98 22.19
C LEU A 197 1.41 -33.33 21.73
N TYR A 198 0.92 -32.66 20.69
CA TYR A 198 -0.46 -32.83 20.19
C TYR A 198 -0.54 -33.70 18.92
N ASN A 199 0.56 -34.33 18.50
CA ASN A 199 0.65 -35.14 17.29
C ASN A 199 0.06 -34.45 16.05
N ASN A 200 0.40 -33.18 15.86
CA ASN A 200 -0.11 -32.33 14.77
C ASN A 200 1.02 -31.47 14.21
N THR A 201 1.06 -31.25 12.90
CA THR A 201 2.13 -30.48 12.24
C THR A 201 1.85 -28.99 12.10
N GLU A 202 0.64 -28.53 12.42
CA GLU A 202 0.18 -27.17 12.12
C GLU A 202 0.58 -26.13 13.19
N TYR A 203 0.87 -26.55 14.44
CA TYR A 203 1.19 -25.61 15.52
C TYR A 203 2.46 -24.80 15.24
N SER A 204 3.48 -25.39 14.62
CA SER A 204 4.70 -24.65 14.27
C SER A 204 4.42 -23.51 13.31
N TYR A 205 3.60 -23.73 12.31
CA TYR A 205 3.19 -22.73 11.34
C TYR A 205 2.31 -21.63 11.97
N ALA A 206 1.34 -22.04 12.79
CA ALA A 206 0.44 -21.12 13.50
C ALA A 206 1.21 -20.22 14.49
N PHE A 207 2.12 -20.79 15.27
CA PHE A 207 2.93 -20.05 16.24
C PHE A 207 3.94 -19.14 15.53
N GLY A 208 4.51 -19.59 14.40
CA GLY A 208 5.34 -18.73 13.55
C GLY A 208 4.57 -17.52 13.02
N ALA A 209 3.36 -17.73 12.50
CA ALA A 209 2.47 -16.66 12.06
C ALA A 209 2.07 -15.71 13.19
N MET A 210 1.78 -16.25 14.40
CA MET A 210 1.52 -15.47 15.61
C MET A 210 2.73 -14.60 15.97
N GLY A 211 3.95 -15.13 15.86
CA GLY A 211 5.18 -14.38 16.11
C GLY A 211 5.36 -13.19 15.17
N GLY A 212 5.11 -13.40 13.86
CA GLY A 212 5.09 -12.31 12.89
C GLY A 212 4.05 -11.23 13.23
N ALA A 213 2.87 -11.65 13.71
CA ALA A 213 1.81 -10.75 14.15
C ALA A 213 2.19 -9.94 15.41
N ILE A 214 2.83 -10.57 16.39
CA ILE A 214 3.34 -9.91 17.61
C ILE A 214 4.34 -8.81 17.24
N GLY A 215 5.25 -9.07 16.29
CA GLY A 215 6.21 -8.07 15.85
C GLY A 215 5.54 -6.81 15.29
N THR A 216 4.44 -6.96 14.55
CA THR A 216 3.62 -5.83 14.09
C THR A 216 3.07 -5.02 15.27
N GLY A 217 2.60 -5.68 16.32
CA GLY A 217 2.12 -5.05 17.55
C GLY A 217 3.21 -4.28 18.31
N VAL A 218 4.40 -4.89 18.43
CA VAL A 218 5.56 -4.25 19.09
C VAL A 218 5.99 -3.01 18.31
N GLY A 219 6.03 -3.08 16.97
CA GLY A 219 6.35 -1.92 16.13
C GLY A 219 5.37 -0.76 16.35
N ALA A 220 4.07 -1.05 16.33
CA ALA A 220 3.02 -0.07 16.60
C ALA A 220 3.13 0.52 18.01
N PHE A 221 3.44 -0.31 19.02
CA PHE A 221 3.60 0.14 20.39
C PHE A 221 4.79 1.08 20.58
N ILE A 222 5.95 0.78 19.98
CA ILE A 222 7.13 1.65 20.00
C ILE A 222 6.82 3.00 19.36
N ALA A 223 6.13 3.00 18.20
CA ALA A 223 5.70 4.24 17.56
C ALA A 223 4.71 5.03 18.42
N LEU A 224 3.81 4.35 19.14
CA LEU A 224 2.89 5.00 20.07
C LEU A 224 3.63 5.64 21.24
N LEU A 225 4.59 4.96 21.85
CA LEU A 225 5.43 5.51 22.93
C LEU A 225 6.17 6.78 22.46
N PHE A 226 6.74 6.75 21.25
CA PHE A 226 7.37 7.94 20.66
C PHE A 226 6.39 9.12 20.57
N PHE A 227 5.17 8.89 20.09
CA PHE A 227 4.17 9.95 20.01
C PHE A 227 3.63 10.42 21.35
N LEU A 228 3.47 9.52 22.32
CA LEU A 228 3.05 9.90 23.68
C LEU A 228 4.09 10.80 24.34
N MET A 229 5.38 10.52 24.13
CA MET A 229 6.47 11.37 24.63
C MET A 229 6.43 12.76 23.97
N LEU A 230 6.27 12.84 22.65
CA LEU A 230 6.15 14.13 21.95
C LEU A 230 4.87 14.89 22.34
N TYR A 231 3.75 14.20 22.48
CA TYR A 231 2.49 14.79 22.90
C TYR A 231 2.58 15.37 24.32
N SER A 232 3.19 14.64 25.26
CA SER A 232 3.40 15.12 26.65
C SER A 232 4.21 16.41 26.67
N TYR A 233 5.22 16.52 25.80
CA TYR A 233 6.04 17.73 25.69
C TYR A 233 5.27 18.92 25.09
N GLN A 234 4.39 18.67 24.12
CA GLN A 234 3.65 19.75 23.41
C GLN A 234 2.33 20.14 24.06
N ARG A 235 1.66 19.21 24.77
CA ARG A 235 0.36 19.43 25.42
C ARG A 235 0.31 20.65 26.33
N PRO A 236 1.31 20.96 27.18
CA PRO A 236 1.28 22.16 28.04
C PRO A 236 1.23 23.46 27.24
N ARG A 237 1.89 23.52 26.08
CA ARG A 237 1.88 24.71 25.21
C ARG A 237 0.53 24.94 24.58
N LEU A 238 -0.12 23.87 24.09
CA LEU A 238 -1.48 23.95 23.56
C LEU A 238 -2.47 24.39 24.64
N ARG A 239 -2.40 23.79 25.84
CA ARG A 239 -3.26 24.10 26.98
C ARG A 239 -3.11 25.56 27.46
N LYS A 240 -1.88 26.10 27.46
CA LYS A 240 -1.62 27.53 27.77
C LYS A 240 -2.29 28.45 26.74
N ARG A 241 -2.26 28.10 25.44
CA ARG A 241 -2.95 28.85 24.39
C ARG A 241 -4.46 28.73 24.48
N ALA A 242 -4.98 27.54 24.77
CA ALA A 242 -6.40 27.30 24.97
C ALA A 242 -6.98 28.09 26.16
N LYS A 243 -6.22 28.25 27.27
CA LYS A 243 -6.65 29.08 28.43
C LYS A 243 -6.80 30.55 28.07
N LYS A 244 -6.01 31.08 27.12
CA LYS A 244 -6.07 32.47 26.65
C LYS A 244 -7.06 32.69 25.51
N ASP A 245 -7.71 31.65 25.04
CA ASP A 245 -8.64 31.71 23.94
C ASP A 245 -10.01 32.16 24.43
N SER A 246 -10.55 33.22 23.84
CA SER A 246 -11.89 33.76 24.11
C SER A 246 -12.95 33.27 23.13
N SER A 247 -12.57 32.41 22.16
CA SER A 247 -13.52 31.93 21.16
C SER A 247 -14.64 31.09 21.77
N MET A 248 -15.78 31.12 21.12
CA MET A 248 -16.93 30.29 21.48
C MET A 248 -16.54 28.79 21.36
N VAL A 249 -16.83 28.05 22.41
CA VAL A 249 -16.49 26.63 22.50
C VAL A 249 -17.65 25.81 21.97
N GLU A 250 -17.40 25.04 20.91
CA GLU A 250 -18.38 24.10 20.34
C GLU A 250 -18.77 23.01 21.34
N SER A 251 -20.00 22.49 21.27
CA SER A 251 -20.40 21.34 22.08
C SER A 251 -19.61 20.07 21.76
N TYR A 252 -19.55 19.10 22.67
CA TYR A 252 -18.93 17.80 22.41
C TYR A 252 -19.64 17.06 21.27
N GLU A 253 -20.96 17.12 21.23
CA GLU A 253 -21.79 16.54 20.18
C GLU A 253 -21.46 17.10 18.81
N ARG A 254 -21.34 18.44 18.69
CA ARG A 254 -20.97 19.08 17.43
C ARG A 254 -19.58 18.69 16.97
N SER A 255 -18.61 18.64 17.89
CA SER A 255 -17.24 18.20 17.58
C SER A 255 -17.20 16.72 17.15
N ALA A 256 -18.00 15.86 17.78
CA ALA A 256 -18.18 14.47 17.40
C ALA A 256 -18.84 14.35 16.02
N LEU A 257 -19.93 15.07 15.79
CA LEU A 257 -20.61 15.07 14.49
C LEU A 257 -19.68 15.50 13.35
N LEU A 258 -18.90 16.56 13.55
CA LEU A 258 -17.90 17.03 12.57
C LEU A 258 -16.81 15.98 12.32
N LEU A 259 -16.35 15.30 13.36
CA LEU A 259 -15.38 14.21 13.23
C LEU A 259 -15.97 13.06 12.41
N PHE A 260 -17.15 12.56 12.78
CA PHE A 260 -17.83 11.46 12.08
C PHE A 260 -18.20 11.82 10.65
N SER A 261 -18.76 13.00 10.39
CA SER A 261 -19.12 13.43 9.03
C SER A 261 -17.89 13.53 8.11
N THR A 262 -16.71 13.79 8.66
CA THR A 262 -15.46 13.80 7.90
C THR A 262 -14.90 12.39 7.71
N MET A 263 -15.05 11.50 8.71
CA MET A 263 -14.49 10.15 8.68
C MET A 263 -15.31 9.18 7.81
N VAL A 264 -16.64 9.22 7.90
CA VAL A 264 -17.54 8.22 7.27
C VAL A 264 -17.34 8.09 5.76
N PRO A 265 -17.26 9.17 4.96
CA PRO A 265 -17.00 9.03 3.52
C PRO A 265 -15.67 8.36 3.20
N ILE A 266 -14.62 8.67 3.99
CA ILE A 266 -13.29 8.06 3.83
C ILE A 266 -13.33 6.57 4.19
N LEU A 267 -14.03 6.23 5.29
CA LEU A 267 -14.23 4.84 5.74
C LEU A 267 -14.93 4.01 4.67
N ILE A 268 -16.06 4.47 4.15
CA ILE A 268 -16.83 3.74 3.14
C ILE A 268 -15.96 3.49 1.90
N SER A 269 -15.31 4.52 1.38
CA SER A 269 -14.47 4.40 0.20
C SER A 269 -13.31 3.41 0.41
N SER A 270 -12.63 3.49 1.54
CA SER A 270 -11.49 2.61 1.85
C SER A 270 -11.94 1.16 2.12
N THR A 271 -13.09 0.97 2.77
CA THR A 271 -13.63 -0.36 3.06
C THR A 271 -14.01 -1.08 1.78
N VAL A 272 -14.73 -0.42 0.87
CA VAL A 272 -15.14 -1.03 -0.41
C VAL A 272 -13.93 -1.47 -1.23
N TYR A 273 -12.85 -0.69 -1.20
CA TYR A 273 -11.64 -1.02 -1.94
C TYR A 273 -10.85 -2.19 -1.33
N ASN A 274 -10.86 -2.34 -0.01
CA ASN A 274 -10.05 -3.35 0.68
C ASN A 274 -10.82 -4.62 1.08
N ILE A 275 -12.14 -4.61 1.03
CA ILE A 275 -12.96 -5.78 1.40
C ILE A 275 -12.76 -6.96 0.43
N SER A 276 -12.35 -6.70 -0.82
CA SER A 276 -12.12 -7.73 -1.83
C SER A 276 -11.15 -8.80 -1.34
N SER A 277 -10.05 -8.42 -0.67
CA SER A 277 -9.04 -9.38 -0.20
C SER A 277 -9.58 -10.35 0.86
N VAL A 278 -10.52 -9.90 1.69
CA VAL A 278 -11.19 -10.75 2.70
C VAL A 278 -12.20 -11.67 2.03
N LEU A 279 -12.95 -11.14 1.06
CA LEU A 279 -13.92 -11.93 0.28
C LEU A 279 -13.21 -12.99 -0.58
N ASP A 280 -12.06 -12.63 -1.16
CA ASP A 280 -11.22 -13.56 -1.92
C ASP A 280 -10.78 -14.75 -1.05
N ASP A 281 -10.27 -14.48 0.15
CA ASP A 281 -9.86 -15.52 1.10
C ASP A 281 -11.04 -16.41 1.51
N TYR A 282 -12.17 -15.78 1.83
CA TYR A 282 -13.38 -16.49 2.23
C TYR A 282 -13.92 -17.41 1.12
N PHE A 283 -14.12 -16.89 -0.08
CA PHE A 283 -14.67 -17.66 -1.19
C PHE A 283 -13.69 -18.72 -1.68
N TYR A 284 -12.40 -18.38 -1.79
CA TYR A 284 -11.37 -19.34 -2.15
C TYR A 284 -11.36 -20.52 -1.18
N SER A 285 -11.22 -20.24 0.12
CA SER A 285 -11.14 -21.29 1.14
C SER A 285 -12.43 -22.11 1.22
N SER A 286 -13.59 -21.46 1.15
CA SER A 286 -14.89 -22.15 1.23
C SER A 286 -15.16 -23.05 0.02
N ILE A 287 -14.85 -22.59 -1.19
CA ILE A 287 -15.09 -23.37 -2.41
C ILE A 287 -14.07 -24.50 -2.53
N MET A 288 -12.79 -24.26 -2.25
CA MET A 288 -11.76 -25.31 -2.27
C MET A 288 -12.07 -26.40 -1.25
N THR A 289 -12.57 -26.05 -0.06
CA THR A 289 -13.04 -27.05 0.93
C THR A 289 -14.23 -27.86 0.40
N LYS A 290 -15.21 -27.23 -0.26
CA LYS A 290 -16.33 -27.94 -0.90
C LYS A 290 -15.86 -28.88 -2.02
N LEU A 291 -14.79 -28.52 -2.72
CA LEU A 291 -14.17 -29.36 -3.75
C LEU A 291 -13.25 -30.45 -3.17
N GLN A 292 -13.29 -30.65 -1.85
CA GLN A 292 -12.51 -31.68 -1.12
C GLN A 292 -10.99 -31.49 -1.21
N ILE A 293 -10.52 -30.25 -1.42
CA ILE A 293 -9.07 -29.95 -1.36
C ILE A 293 -8.64 -29.94 0.11
N PRO A 294 -7.51 -30.59 0.46
CA PRO A 294 -7.00 -30.62 1.83
C PRO A 294 -6.72 -29.21 2.37
N THR A 295 -7.12 -28.95 3.61
CA THR A 295 -6.94 -27.64 4.27
C THR A 295 -5.48 -27.16 4.23
N LYS A 296 -4.53 -28.07 4.40
CA LYS A 296 -3.09 -27.76 4.32
C LYS A 296 -2.72 -27.17 2.97
N GLN A 297 -3.23 -27.73 1.88
CA GLN A 297 -3.00 -27.20 0.52
C GLN A 297 -3.63 -25.81 0.34
N ILE A 298 -4.87 -25.63 0.82
CA ILE A 298 -5.57 -24.34 0.76
C ILE A 298 -4.76 -23.24 1.48
N VAL A 299 -4.25 -23.55 2.67
CA VAL A 299 -3.44 -22.62 3.47
C VAL A 299 -2.12 -22.31 2.76
N MET A 300 -1.43 -23.32 2.26
CA MET A 300 -0.18 -23.20 1.53
C MET A 300 -0.34 -22.32 0.26
N GLU A 301 -1.34 -22.61 -0.58
CA GLU A 301 -1.59 -21.84 -1.79
C GLU A 301 -1.92 -20.38 -1.48
N TRP A 302 -2.66 -20.12 -0.40
CA TRP A 302 -2.95 -18.77 0.08
C TRP A 302 -1.70 -18.05 0.61
N GLY A 303 -0.77 -18.79 1.21
CA GLY A 303 0.54 -18.28 1.62
C GLY A 303 1.37 -17.81 0.43
N ILE A 304 1.41 -18.62 -0.63
CA ILE A 304 2.09 -18.30 -1.89
C ILE A 304 1.46 -17.08 -2.57
N PHE A 305 0.13 -16.96 -2.54
CA PHE A 305 -0.56 -15.76 -2.99
C PHE A 305 -0.14 -14.51 -2.19
N GLY A 306 0.06 -14.66 -0.87
CA GLY A 306 0.59 -13.60 -0.01
C GLY A 306 2.03 -13.18 -0.42
N GLU A 307 2.90 -14.11 -0.78
CA GLU A 307 4.25 -13.82 -1.29
C GLU A 307 4.21 -13.10 -2.63
N TYR A 308 3.36 -13.54 -3.56
CA TYR A 308 3.10 -12.82 -4.80
C TYR A 308 2.65 -11.38 -4.55
N HIS A 309 1.77 -11.16 -3.58
CA HIS A 309 1.30 -9.80 -3.22
C HIS A 309 2.43 -8.89 -2.75
N ILE A 310 3.48 -9.42 -2.11
CA ILE A 310 4.66 -8.63 -1.74
C ILE A 310 5.36 -8.09 -2.99
N LEU A 311 5.58 -8.94 -3.99
CA LEU A 311 6.21 -8.57 -5.26
C LEU A 311 5.35 -7.57 -6.04
N PHE A 312 4.06 -7.85 -6.14
CA PHE A 312 3.06 -7.03 -6.83
C PHE A 312 2.96 -5.61 -6.25
N ASN A 313 3.00 -5.48 -4.92
CA ASN A 313 2.80 -4.19 -4.24
C ASN A 313 3.92 -3.18 -4.46
N ILE A 314 5.12 -3.60 -4.88
CA ILE A 314 6.26 -2.70 -5.09
C ILE A 314 6.00 -1.70 -6.22
N PRO A 315 5.71 -2.13 -7.46
CA PRO A 315 5.40 -1.21 -8.55
C PRO A 315 4.13 -0.39 -8.31
N VAL A 316 3.10 -1.02 -7.76
CA VAL A 316 1.83 -0.34 -7.44
C VAL A 316 2.02 0.76 -6.39
N ALA A 317 2.97 0.58 -5.47
CA ALA A 317 3.32 1.62 -4.50
C ALA A 317 3.89 2.88 -5.14
N LEU A 318 4.64 2.75 -6.23
CA LEU A 318 5.12 3.91 -7.01
C LEU A 318 3.97 4.64 -7.69
N ALA A 319 3.00 3.92 -8.25
CA ALA A 319 1.78 4.53 -8.79
C ALA A 319 0.96 5.26 -7.73
N ASN A 320 0.87 4.72 -6.50
CA ASN A 320 0.22 5.39 -5.38
C ASN A 320 0.93 6.69 -4.97
N ALA A 321 2.27 6.71 -4.99
CA ALA A 321 3.05 7.91 -4.69
C ALA A 321 2.82 9.01 -5.73
N LEU A 322 2.81 8.66 -7.02
CA LEU A 322 2.47 9.58 -8.11
C LEU A 322 1.04 10.12 -7.95
N SER A 323 0.08 9.26 -7.65
CA SER A 323 -1.33 9.63 -7.43
C SER A 323 -1.49 10.64 -6.32
N SER A 324 -0.78 10.47 -5.21
CA SER A 324 -0.83 11.37 -4.05
C SER A 324 -0.33 12.78 -4.39
N SER A 325 0.65 12.92 -5.27
CA SER A 325 1.17 14.21 -5.72
C SER A 325 0.30 14.86 -6.79
N LEU A 326 -0.39 14.05 -7.61
CA LEU A 326 -1.24 14.53 -8.69
C LEU A 326 -2.51 15.22 -8.19
N ILE A 327 -3.17 14.66 -7.18
CA ILE A 327 -4.47 15.16 -6.71
C ILE A 327 -4.43 16.67 -6.39
N PRO A 328 -3.50 17.20 -5.55
CA PRO A 328 -3.47 18.63 -5.26
C PRO A 328 -3.14 19.50 -6.49
N SER A 329 -2.20 19.05 -7.34
CA SER A 329 -1.78 19.81 -8.50
C SER A 329 -2.88 19.90 -9.56
N LEU A 330 -3.61 18.80 -9.79
CA LEU A 330 -4.74 18.75 -10.71
C LEU A 330 -5.93 19.58 -10.20
N THR A 331 -6.22 19.48 -8.89
CA THR A 331 -7.27 20.30 -8.26
C THR A 331 -6.97 21.80 -8.43
N ALA A 332 -5.71 22.21 -8.26
CA ALA A 332 -5.30 23.61 -8.46
C ALA A 332 -5.44 24.05 -9.93
N ALA A 333 -5.09 23.20 -10.89
CA ALA A 333 -5.28 23.46 -12.32
C ALA A 333 -6.75 23.61 -12.71
N VAL A 334 -7.61 22.75 -12.17
CA VAL A 334 -9.07 22.82 -12.36
C VAL A 334 -9.64 24.12 -11.74
N ALA A 335 -9.23 24.45 -10.53
CA ALA A 335 -9.67 25.67 -9.84
C ALA A 335 -9.25 26.96 -10.56
N SER A 336 -8.13 26.94 -11.28
CA SER A 336 -7.66 28.08 -12.11
C SER A 336 -8.34 28.15 -13.48
N HIS A 337 -9.26 27.23 -13.80
CA HIS A 337 -9.91 27.10 -15.10
C HIS A 337 -8.94 26.95 -16.30
N ASP A 338 -7.69 26.52 -16.02
CA ASP A 338 -6.69 26.27 -17.06
C ASP A 338 -6.88 24.88 -17.67
N ARG A 339 -7.70 24.83 -18.71
CA ARG A 339 -8.01 23.57 -19.41
C ARG A 339 -6.78 22.91 -20.04
N LYS A 340 -5.87 23.72 -20.62
CA LYS A 340 -4.65 23.19 -21.26
C LYS A 340 -3.76 22.51 -20.24
N LYS A 341 -3.53 23.16 -19.11
CA LYS A 341 -2.77 22.60 -17.99
C LYS A 341 -3.42 21.37 -17.40
N THR A 342 -4.76 21.38 -17.21
CA THR A 342 -5.52 20.23 -16.72
C THR A 342 -5.36 19.00 -17.63
N LEU A 343 -5.53 19.17 -18.95
CA LEU A 343 -5.39 18.08 -19.92
C LEU A 343 -3.95 17.57 -19.98
N GLY A 344 -2.97 18.47 -19.97
CA GLY A 344 -1.54 18.12 -19.93
C GLY A 344 -1.20 17.28 -18.72
N GLN A 345 -1.64 17.69 -17.52
CA GLN A 345 -1.40 16.93 -16.28
C GLN A 345 -2.04 15.54 -16.32
N ILE A 346 -3.24 15.39 -16.88
CA ILE A 346 -3.90 14.08 -17.03
C ILE A 346 -3.05 13.18 -17.94
N GLN A 347 -2.67 13.65 -19.12
CA GLN A 347 -1.89 12.88 -20.09
C GLN A 347 -0.52 12.48 -19.52
N THR A 348 0.22 13.45 -18.97
CA THR A 348 1.55 13.23 -18.39
C THR A 348 1.50 12.23 -17.24
N SER A 349 0.51 12.34 -16.35
CA SER A 349 0.41 11.45 -15.19
C SER A 349 0.12 10.00 -15.58
N ILE A 350 -0.79 9.78 -16.53
CA ILE A 350 -1.07 8.42 -17.03
C ILE A 350 0.18 7.86 -17.71
N ARG A 351 0.86 8.68 -18.52
CA ARG A 351 2.09 8.29 -19.21
C ARG A 351 3.21 7.92 -18.25
N PHE A 352 3.48 8.74 -17.23
CA PHE A 352 4.47 8.42 -16.19
C PHE A 352 4.15 7.14 -15.44
N SER A 353 2.88 6.93 -15.10
CA SER A 353 2.46 5.69 -14.46
C SER A 353 2.74 4.47 -15.34
N MET A 354 2.48 4.57 -16.66
CA MET A 354 2.72 3.48 -17.61
C MET A 354 4.21 3.27 -17.90
N LEU A 355 5.02 4.33 -17.91
CA LEU A 355 6.48 4.23 -18.02
C LEU A 355 7.12 3.41 -16.90
N ILE A 356 6.47 3.31 -15.75
CA ILE A 356 6.92 2.49 -14.62
C ILE A 356 6.23 1.12 -14.64
N ALA A 357 4.90 1.09 -14.82
CA ALA A 357 4.12 -0.13 -14.71
C ALA A 357 4.44 -1.16 -15.80
N VAL A 358 4.62 -0.72 -17.05
CA VAL A 358 4.88 -1.61 -18.19
C VAL A 358 6.19 -2.39 -18.04
N PRO A 359 7.37 -1.74 -17.79
CA PRO A 359 8.62 -2.48 -17.60
C PRO A 359 8.59 -3.37 -16.35
N CYS A 360 7.92 -2.95 -15.28
CA CYS A 360 7.75 -3.80 -14.11
C CYS A 360 6.91 -5.05 -14.43
N THR A 361 5.83 -4.90 -15.20
CA THR A 361 4.99 -6.02 -15.64
C THR A 361 5.80 -7.01 -16.48
N VAL A 362 6.49 -6.53 -17.52
CA VAL A 362 7.31 -7.36 -18.41
C VAL A 362 8.47 -7.99 -17.63
N GLY A 363 9.16 -7.21 -16.80
CA GLY A 363 10.26 -7.68 -15.97
C GLY A 363 9.83 -8.77 -14.98
N MET A 364 8.69 -8.58 -14.29
CA MET A 364 8.12 -9.60 -13.38
C MET A 364 7.70 -10.86 -14.13
N CYS A 365 7.19 -10.74 -15.36
CA CYS A 365 6.80 -11.89 -16.15
C CYS A 365 8.03 -12.72 -16.59
N ILE A 366 9.04 -12.05 -17.14
CA ILE A 366 10.23 -12.71 -17.73
C ILE A 366 11.18 -13.20 -16.64
N LEU A 367 11.45 -12.37 -15.63
CA LEU A 367 12.38 -12.67 -14.54
C LEU A 367 11.67 -13.25 -13.30
N ALA A 368 10.45 -13.78 -13.44
CA ALA A 368 9.70 -14.38 -12.32
C ALA A 368 10.49 -15.48 -11.61
N GLU A 369 11.14 -16.36 -12.37
CA GLU A 369 11.87 -17.48 -11.81
C GLU A 369 13.05 -17.07 -10.92
N PRO A 370 14.04 -16.29 -11.40
CA PRO A 370 15.15 -15.86 -10.55
C PRO A 370 14.68 -14.97 -9.40
N LEU A 371 13.65 -14.15 -9.61
CA LEU A 371 13.09 -13.29 -8.59
C LEU A 371 12.48 -14.10 -7.44
N CYS A 372 11.63 -15.08 -7.76
CA CYS A 372 10.99 -15.93 -6.76
C CYS A 372 12.00 -16.82 -6.04
N ARG A 373 12.94 -17.44 -6.76
CA ARG A 373 13.99 -18.26 -6.15
C ARG A 373 14.94 -17.48 -5.25
N MET A 374 15.23 -16.23 -5.59
CA MET A 374 16.06 -15.34 -4.77
C MET A 374 15.35 -14.92 -3.48
N LEU A 375 14.09 -14.50 -3.59
CA LEU A 375 13.35 -13.88 -2.48
C LEU A 375 12.67 -14.93 -1.59
N PHE A 376 12.02 -15.92 -2.20
CA PHE A 376 11.20 -16.94 -1.54
C PHE A 376 11.60 -18.37 -1.95
N PRO A 377 12.75 -18.89 -1.49
CA PRO A 377 13.23 -20.21 -1.86
C PRO A 377 12.46 -21.33 -1.12
N GLY A 378 11.14 -21.34 -1.23
CA GLY A 378 10.26 -22.35 -0.64
C GLY A 378 10.18 -23.65 -1.45
N LYS A 379 9.53 -24.68 -0.89
CA LYS A 379 9.30 -25.96 -1.56
C LYS A 379 8.40 -25.82 -2.80
N ASN A 380 7.48 -24.87 -2.78
CA ASN A 380 6.47 -24.67 -3.83
C ASN A 380 6.78 -23.46 -4.73
N VAL A 381 8.08 -23.14 -4.90
CA VAL A 381 8.51 -21.98 -5.68
C VAL A 381 7.98 -21.98 -7.12
N ILE A 382 7.71 -23.16 -7.71
CA ILE A 382 7.15 -23.27 -9.07
C ILE A 382 5.75 -22.67 -9.13
N LEU A 383 4.92 -22.94 -8.12
CA LEU A 383 3.58 -22.33 -8.03
C LEU A 383 3.69 -20.81 -7.92
N LEU A 384 4.58 -20.30 -7.07
CA LEU A 384 4.84 -18.87 -6.93
C LEU A 384 5.30 -18.23 -8.25
N ILE A 385 6.19 -18.89 -8.99
CA ILE A 385 6.67 -18.44 -10.31
C ILE A 385 5.49 -18.29 -11.29
N ASN A 386 4.62 -19.30 -11.36
CA ASN A 386 3.47 -19.28 -12.25
C ASN A 386 2.44 -18.21 -11.86
N VAL A 387 2.14 -18.11 -10.56
CA VAL A 387 1.28 -17.06 -10.00
C VAL A 387 1.84 -15.67 -10.29
N THR A 388 3.17 -15.49 -10.15
CA THR A 388 3.84 -14.21 -10.42
C THR A 388 3.81 -13.87 -11.91
N ARG A 389 4.01 -14.83 -12.81
CA ARG A 389 3.93 -14.63 -14.26
C ARG A 389 2.55 -14.16 -14.70
N ILE A 390 1.50 -14.84 -14.26
CA ILE A 390 0.12 -14.47 -14.57
C ILE A 390 -0.23 -13.15 -13.91
N GLY A 391 0.09 -13.02 -12.63
CA GLY A 391 -0.22 -11.87 -11.82
C GLY A 391 0.57 -10.60 -12.17
N ALA A 392 1.64 -10.70 -12.94
CA ALA A 392 2.39 -9.55 -13.43
C ALA A 392 1.49 -8.55 -14.19
N LEU A 393 0.49 -9.04 -14.93
CA LEU A 393 -0.49 -8.20 -15.62
C LEU A 393 -1.30 -7.32 -14.68
N ALA A 394 -1.53 -7.76 -13.45
CA ALA A 394 -2.23 -6.95 -12.46
C ALA A 394 -1.48 -5.65 -12.15
N VAL A 395 -0.14 -5.64 -12.18
CA VAL A 395 0.68 -4.44 -11.95
C VAL A 395 0.29 -3.32 -12.91
N LEU A 396 0.14 -3.64 -14.20
CA LEU A 396 -0.24 -2.68 -15.23
C LEU A 396 -1.60 -2.04 -14.93
N PHE A 397 -2.62 -2.89 -14.73
CA PHE A 397 -3.99 -2.42 -14.57
C PHE A 397 -4.26 -1.78 -13.21
N TYR A 398 -3.67 -2.28 -12.13
CA TYR A 398 -3.78 -1.62 -10.82
C TYR A 398 -3.08 -0.26 -10.81
N SER A 399 -1.93 -0.11 -11.46
CA SER A 399 -1.25 1.18 -11.58
C SER A 399 -2.09 2.18 -12.39
N LEU A 400 -2.69 1.73 -13.50
CA LEU A 400 -3.58 2.56 -14.32
C LEU A 400 -4.88 2.92 -13.58
N SER A 401 -5.48 1.99 -12.85
CA SER A 401 -6.69 2.26 -12.06
C SER A 401 -6.40 3.25 -10.94
N THR A 402 -5.25 3.12 -10.26
CA THR A 402 -4.84 4.00 -9.17
C THR A 402 -4.67 5.45 -9.64
N ILE A 403 -3.95 5.67 -10.74
CA ILE A 403 -3.77 7.02 -11.28
C ILE A 403 -5.08 7.60 -11.84
N SER A 404 -5.93 6.77 -12.46
CA SER A 404 -7.24 7.18 -12.96
C SER A 404 -8.20 7.56 -11.84
N ASN A 405 -8.16 6.86 -10.70
CA ASN A 405 -8.89 7.24 -9.48
C ASN A 405 -8.44 8.62 -8.98
N ALA A 406 -7.13 8.86 -8.93
CA ALA A 406 -6.57 10.14 -8.51
C ALA A 406 -6.97 11.29 -9.45
N ILE A 407 -7.02 11.04 -10.77
CA ILE A 407 -7.49 12.01 -11.76
C ILE A 407 -8.95 12.39 -11.49
N LEU A 408 -9.84 11.42 -11.32
CA LEU A 408 -11.26 11.68 -11.03
C LEU A 408 -11.44 12.44 -9.71
N GLN A 409 -10.66 12.12 -8.69
CA GLN A 409 -10.66 12.84 -7.41
C GLN A 409 -10.16 14.29 -7.59
N GLY A 410 -9.07 14.49 -8.33
CA GLY A 410 -8.52 15.81 -8.63
C GLY A 410 -9.46 16.70 -9.47
N LEU A 411 -10.29 16.09 -10.32
CA LEU A 411 -11.36 16.74 -11.07
C LEU A 411 -12.60 17.08 -10.21
N GLY A 412 -12.61 16.69 -8.92
CA GLY A 412 -13.74 16.93 -8.01
C GLY A 412 -14.82 15.84 -8.03
N HIS A 413 -14.67 14.79 -8.81
CA HIS A 413 -15.65 13.70 -8.93
C HIS A 413 -15.39 12.57 -7.93
N LEU A 414 -15.43 12.85 -6.62
CA LEU A 414 -15.10 11.89 -5.55
C LEU A 414 -15.98 10.63 -5.53
N ASN A 415 -17.25 10.75 -5.97
CA ASN A 415 -18.21 9.64 -5.94
C ASN A 415 -18.02 8.65 -7.11
N LEU A 416 -17.38 9.05 -8.22
CA LEU A 416 -17.22 8.17 -9.37
C LEU A 416 -16.28 6.99 -9.08
N PRO A 417 -15.07 7.17 -8.50
CA PRO A 417 -14.22 6.05 -8.12
C PRO A 417 -14.91 5.07 -7.17
N LEU A 418 -15.74 5.56 -6.23
CA LEU A 418 -16.51 4.71 -5.33
C LEU A 418 -17.54 3.85 -6.08
N LYS A 419 -18.33 4.46 -6.98
CA LYS A 419 -19.31 3.73 -7.81
C LYS A 419 -18.61 2.69 -8.69
N HIS A 420 -17.51 3.06 -9.34
CA HIS A 420 -16.75 2.17 -10.20
C HIS A 420 -16.14 1.00 -9.39
N SER A 421 -15.67 1.24 -8.17
CA SER A 421 -15.13 0.16 -7.33
C SER A 421 -16.21 -0.83 -6.91
N VAL A 422 -17.43 -0.37 -6.60
CA VAL A 422 -18.56 -1.26 -6.28
C VAL A 422 -18.95 -2.12 -7.50
N ILE A 423 -19.08 -1.51 -8.68
CA ILE A 423 -19.40 -2.25 -9.91
C ILE A 423 -18.30 -3.27 -10.22
N SER A 424 -17.03 -2.86 -10.11
CA SER A 424 -15.89 -3.74 -10.34
C SER A 424 -15.81 -4.87 -9.31
N LEU A 425 -16.18 -4.61 -8.05
CA LEU A 425 -16.23 -5.64 -7.00
C LEU A 425 -17.28 -6.70 -7.30
N VAL A 426 -18.48 -6.30 -7.74
CA VAL A 426 -19.54 -7.25 -8.12
C VAL A 426 -19.08 -8.12 -9.30
N PHE A 427 -18.49 -7.49 -10.32
CA PHE A 427 -17.94 -8.22 -11.47
C PHE A 427 -16.79 -9.16 -11.07
N HIS A 428 -15.91 -8.71 -10.17
CA HIS A 428 -14.82 -9.49 -9.60
C HIS A 428 -15.34 -10.73 -8.88
N LEU A 429 -16.32 -10.57 -7.98
CA LEU A 429 -16.89 -11.70 -7.24
C LEU A 429 -17.57 -12.71 -8.17
N ALA A 430 -18.29 -12.23 -9.18
CA ALA A 430 -18.91 -13.12 -10.17
C ALA A 430 -17.84 -13.92 -10.93
N SER A 431 -16.78 -13.26 -11.40
CA SER A 431 -15.68 -13.91 -12.11
C SER A 431 -14.87 -14.85 -11.20
N LEU A 432 -14.66 -14.48 -9.93
CA LEU A 432 -14.00 -15.30 -8.93
C LEU A 432 -14.76 -16.61 -8.71
N LEU A 433 -16.07 -16.52 -8.45
CA LEU A 433 -16.91 -17.70 -8.26
C LEU A 433 -16.89 -18.62 -9.48
N LEU A 434 -17.05 -18.04 -10.70
CA LEU A 434 -17.00 -18.80 -11.94
C LEU A 434 -15.68 -19.58 -12.10
N LEU A 435 -14.56 -18.90 -11.89
CA LEU A 435 -13.23 -19.50 -12.02
C LEU A 435 -12.96 -20.56 -10.95
N LEU A 436 -13.34 -20.32 -9.69
CA LEU A 436 -13.13 -21.28 -8.61
C LEU A 436 -13.95 -22.56 -8.80
N TYR A 437 -15.21 -22.45 -9.22
CA TYR A 437 -16.01 -23.62 -9.58
C TYR A 437 -15.47 -24.33 -10.83
N GLY A 438 -14.79 -23.61 -11.72
CA GLY A 438 -14.01 -24.16 -12.83
C GLY A 438 -12.71 -24.86 -12.43
N ARG A 439 -12.46 -25.05 -11.10
CA ARG A 439 -11.30 -25.74 -10.53
C ARG A 439 -9.94 -25.10 -10.88
N THR A 440 -9.90 -23.79 -11.10
CA THR A 440 -8.66 -23.09 -11.41
C THR A 440 -7.77 -22.86 -10.18
N GLY A 441 -8.25 -23.13 -8.96
CA GLY A 441 -7.51 -22.95 -7.72
C GLY A 441 -7.07 -21.51 -7.50
N ILE A 442 -5.86 -21.32 -6.99
CA ILE A 442 -5.31 -20.00 -6.70
C ILE A 442 -5.14 -19.11 -7.95
N TYR A 443 -4.98 -19.71 -9.13
CA TYR A 443 -4.93 -18.95 -10.39
C TYR A 443 -6.23 -18.20 -10.67
N GLY A 444 -7.37 -18.78 -10.28
CA GLY A 444 -8.68 -18.13 -10.41
C GLY A 444 -8.75 -16.84 -9.61
N VAL A 445 -8.17 -16.82 -8.40
CA VAL A 445 -8.07 -15.61 -7.56
C VAL A 445 -7.22 -14.54 -8.26
N VAL A 446 -6.06 -14.93 -8.79
CA VAL A 446 -5.16 -13.99 -9.50
C VAL A 446 -5.83 -13.39 -10.73
N VAL A 447 -6.47 -14.23 -11.56
CA VAL A 447 -7.16 -13.78 -12.79
C VAL A 447 -8.35 -12.89 -12.44
N SER A 448 -9.15 -13.22 -11.42
CA SER A 448 -10.28 -12.37 -11.02
C SER A 448 -9.83 -11.01 -10.51
N ASN A 449 -8.69 -10.93 -9.81
CA ASN A 449 -8.07 -9.66 -9.41
C ASN A 449 -7.60 -8.82 -10.62
N ILE A 450 -7.06 -9.46 -11.66
CA ILE A 450 -6.73 -8.77 -12.92
C ILE A 450 -8.00 -8.21 -13.57
N LEU A 451 -9.08 -9.01 -13.64
CA LEU A 451 -10.36 -8.59 -14.18
C LEU A 451 -10.99 -7.43 -13.40
N PHE A 452 -10.88 -7.43 -12.07
CA PHE A 452 -11.24 -6.28 -11.23
C PHE A 452 -10.54 -5.00 -11.68
N ALA A 453 -9.22 -5.06 -11.81
CA ALA A 453 -8.41 -3.91 -12.18
C ALA A 453 -8.71 -3.43 -13.62
N ILE A 454 -8.94 -4.35 -14.57
CA ILE A 454 -9.37 -4.03 -15.93
C ILE A 454 -10.71 -3.29 -15.93
N MET A 455 -11.72 -3.81 -15.22
CA MET A 455 -13.03 -3.17 -15.12
C MET A 455 -12.94 -1.76 -14.53
N MET A 456 -12.16 -1.59 -13.45
CA MET A 456 -11.87 -0.27 -12.89
C MET A 456 -11.24 0.67 -13.90
N CYS A 457 -10.26 0.21 -14.67
CA CYS A 457 -9.62 1.00 -15.72
C CYS A 457 -10.62 1.44 -16.79
N ILE A 458 -11.44 0.51 -17.28
CA ILE A 458 -12.43 0.81 -18.33
C ILE A 458 -13.40 1.89 -17.84
N LEU A 459 -14.01 1.70 -16.66
CA LEU A 459 -14.98 2.62 -16.09
C LEU A 459 -14.37 4.00 -15.83
N ASN A 460 -13.17 4.05 -15.26
CA ASN A 460 -12.47 5.30 -14.98
C ASN A 460 -12.07 6.04 -16.26
N GLN A 461 -11.53 5.34 -17.26
CA GLN A 461 -11.14 5.97 -18.53
C GLN A 461 -12.36 6.52 -19.30
N LEU A 462 -13.48 5.79 -19.29
CA LEU A 462 -14.74 6.27 -19.87
C LEU A 462 -15.23 7.54 -19.15
N ALA A 463 -15.16 7.58 -17.82
CA ALA A 463 -15.54 8.75 -17.04
C ALA A 463 -14.61 9.94 -17.29
N ILE A 464 -13.28 9.74 -17.33
CA ILE A 464 -12.31 10.78 -17.65
C ILE A 464 -12.60 11.36 -19.05
N LYS A 465 -12.77 10.49 -20.07
CA LYS A 465 -13.09 10.91 -21.42
C LYS A 465 -14.40 11.72 -21.49
N ARG A 466 -15.43 11.28 -20.77
CA ARG A 466 -16.75 11.95 -20.72
C ARG A 466 -16.66 13.34 -20.11
N HIS A 467 -15.94 13.51 -19.01
CA HIS A 467 -15.89 14.78 -18.26
C HIS A 467 -14.87 15.78 -18.80
N THR A 468 -13.75 15.30 -19.36
CA THR A 468 -12.65 16.18 -19.80
C THR A 468 -12.52 16.27 -21.32
N ARG A 469 -13.10 15.32 -22.06
CA ARG A 469 -12.84 15.09 -23.50
C ARG A 469 -11.34 14.91 -23.79
N CYS A 470 -10.58 14.45 -22.81
CA CYS A 470 -9.16 14.18 -22.96
C CYS A 470 -8.96 12.98 -23.90
N ILE A 471 -8.15 13.14 -24.92
CA ILE A 471 -7.73 12.06 -25.82
C ILE A 471 -6.34 11.63 -25.37
N ILE A 472 -6.19 10.37 -24.99
CA ILE A 472 -4.92 9.77 -24.60
C ILE A 472 -4.33 9.12 -25.84
N ASP A 473 -3.09 9.49 -26.16
CA ASP A 473 -2.31 8.80 -27.17
C ASP A 473 -1.77 7.49 -26.62
N TRP A 474 -2.54 6.42 -26.77
CA TRP A 474 -2.18 5.09 -26.28
C TRP A 474 -0.91 4.54 -26.95
N GLY A 475 -0.61 4.92 -28.19
CA GLY A 475 0.62 4.56 -28.87
C GLY A 475 1.86 5.05 -28.10
N LYS A 476 1.86 6.32 -27.74
CA LYS A 476 2.95 6.92 -26.94
C LYS A 476 2.91 6.50 -25.47
N THR A 477 1.71 6.31 -24.93
CA THR A 477 1.53 6.04 -23.48
C THR A 477 1.85 4.60 -23.12
N ILE A 478 1.49 3.63 -23.96
CA ILE A 478 1.67 2.20 -23.72
C ILE A 478 2.54 1.55 -24.81
N GLY A 479 2.38 1.93 -26.08
CA GLY A 479 3.07 1.29 -27.20
C GLY A 479 4.59 1.40 -27.11
N TYR A 480 5.14 2.60 -26.96
CA TYR A 480 6.60 2.78 -26.79
C TYR A 480 7.15 2.11 -25.52
N PRO A 481 6.51 2.23 -24.34
CA PRO A 481 6.91 1.46 -23.17
C PRO A 481 6.89 -0.06 -23.38
N ILE A 482 5.90 -0.62 -24.10
CA ILE A 482 5.86 -2.07 -24.41
C ILE A 482 7.06 -2.46 -25.28
N LEU A 483 7.29 -1.75 -26.39
CA LEU A 483 8.41 -2.06 -27.29
C LEU A 483 9.76 -1.96 -26.56
N ALA A 484 9.97 -0.90 -25.79
CA ALA A 484 11.17 -0.74 -24.98
C ALA A 484 11.31 -1.84 -23.92
N SER A 485 10.20 -2.27 -23.31
CA SER A 485 10.18 -3.33 -22.30
C SER A 485 10.43 -4.72 -22.90
N LEU A 486 9.97 -4.99 -24.12
CA LEU A 486 10.28 -6.24 -24.83
C LEU A 486 11.79 -6.32 -25.14
N ILE A 487 12.39 -5.24 -25.65
CA ILE A 487 13.84 -5.17 -25.86
C ILE A 487 14.57 -5.42 -24.53
N MET A 488 14.20 -4.66 -23.48
CA MET A 488 14.70 -4.82 -22.14
C MET A 488 14.61 -6.28 -21.67
N GLY A 489 13.45 -6.91 -21.85
CA GLY A 489 13.16 -8.26 -21.37
C GLY A 489 14.04 -9.32 -22.06
N ILE A 490 14.19 -9.23 -23.39
CA ILE A 490 15.03 -10.15 -24.16
C ILE A 490 16.49 -10.10 -23.67
N PHE A 491 17.05 -8.91 -23.53
CA PHE A 491 18.43 -8.74 -23.08
C PHE A 491 18.63 -9.09 -21.60
N ALA A 492 17.65 -8.75 -20.75
CA ALA A 492 17.69 -9.11 -19.33
C ALA A 492 17.64 -10.63 -19.15
N PHE A 493 16.79 -11.32 -19.90
CA PHE A 493 16.71 -12.77 -19.89
C PHE A 493 17.99 -13.41 -20.42
N GLY A 494 18.51 -12.90 -21.55
CA GLY A 494 19.80 -13.37 -22.10
C GLY A 494 20.96 -13.20 -21.12
N CYS A 495 21.05 -12.05 -20.46
CA CYS A 495 22.06 -11.79 -19.43
C CYS A 495 21.90 -12.75 -18.22
N TYR A 496 20.66 -12.89 -17.73
CA TYR A 496 20.36 -13.84 -16.66
C TYR A 496 20.76 -15.26 -17.03
N PHE A 497 20.35 -15.72 -18.21
CA PHE A 497 20.64 -17.07 -18.70
C PHE A 497 22.14 -17.32 -18.84
N LEU A 498 22.87 -16.37 -19.44
CA LEU A 498 24.33 -16.46 -19.63
C LEU A 498 25.06 -16.56 -18.29
N ILE A 499 24.74 -15.68 -17.35
CA ILE A 499 25.40 -15.70 -16.03
C ILE A 499 25.02 -16.98 -15.28
N HIS A 500 23.74 -17.36 -15.31
CA HIS A 500 23.27 -18.58 -14.65
C HIS A 500 23.94 -19.85 -15.21
N PHE A 501 24.17 -19.91 -16.53
CA PHE A 501 24.86 -20.99 -17.19
C PHE A 501 26.36 -21.08 -16.83
N LEU A 502 27.00 -19.93 -16.60
CA LEU A 502 28.41 -19.87 -16.20
C LEU A 502 28.64 -20.20 -14.72
N LEU A 503 27.58 -20.16 -13.90
CA LEU A 503 27.70 -20.49 -12.48
C LEU A 503 27.76 -22.01 -12.23
N PRO A 504 28.58 -22.48 -11.27
CA PRO A 504 28.57 -23.87 -10.85
C PRO A 504 27.18 -24.33 -10.44
N GLU A 505 26.80 -25.56 -10.80
CA GLU A 505 25.43 -26.08 -10.59
C GLU A 505 24.95 -25.99 -9.12
N LYS A 506 25.85 -26.20 -8.16
CA LYS A 506 25.57 -26.09 -6.73
C LYS A 506 25.28 -24.64 -6.30
N LEU A 507 25.89 -23.65 -6.95
CA LEU A 507 25.67 -22.23 -6.67
C LEU A 507 24.45 -21.71 -7.44
N GLY A 508 24.30 -22.11 -8.71
CA GLY A 508 23.26 -21.60 -9.62
C GLY A 508 21.83 -21.87 -9.14
N LYS A 509 21.58 -23.05 -8.57
CA LYS A 509 20.23 -23.42 -8.05
C LYS A 509 19.90 -22.78 -6.70
N GLY A 510 20.86 -22.14 -6.05
CA GLY A 510 20.69 -21.51 -4.73
C GLY A 510 20.27 -20.03 -4.79
N ARG A 511 19.92 -19.50 -3.62
CA ARG A 511 19.55 -18.08 -3.43
C ARG A 511 20.64 -17.11 -3.90
N ILE A 512 21.90 -17.42 -3.59
CA ILE A 512 23.06 -16.60 -3.95
C ILE A 512 23.28 -16.59 -5.46
N GLY A 513 23.18 -17.74 -6.12
CA GLY A 513 23.32 -17.83 -7.57
C GLY A 513 22.20 -17.10 -8.32
N SER A 514 20.96 -17.21 -7.82
CA SER A 514 19.85 -16.43 -8.36
C SER A 514 20.05 -14.92 -8.19
N ALA A 515 20.63 -14.47 -7.07
CA ALA A 515 20.96 -13.07 -6.83
C ALA A 515 22.08 -12.58 -7.75
N LEU A 516 23.16 -13.36 -7.90
CA LEU A 516 24.32 -13.02 -8.75
C LEU A 516 23.94 -12.90 -10.23
N SER A 517 22.98 -13.70 -10.69
CA SER A 517 22.50 -13.63 -12.08
C SER A 517 21.41 -12.57 -12.28
N LEU A 518 20.55 -12.34 -11.29
CA LEU A 518 19.44 -11.41 -11.38
C LEU A 518 19.87 -9.92 -11.28
N LEU A 519 20.78 -9.58 -10.37
CA LEU A 519 21.16 -8.17 -10.16
C LEU A 519 21.80 -7.52 -11.39
N PRO A 520 22.78 -8.15 -12.09
CA PRO A 520 23.29 -7.62 -13.36
C PRO A 520 22.21 -7.55 -14.45
N ALA A 521 21.33 -8.57 -14.52
CA ALA A 521 20.23 -8.58 -15.47
C ALA A 521 19.27 -7.40 -15.26
N ILE A 522 18.92 -7.06 -14.01
CA ILE A 522 18.11 -5.88 -13.68
C ILE A 522 18.84 -4.58 -14.07
N PHE A 523 20.15 -4.49 -13.79
CA PHE A 523 20.92 -3.30 -14.16
C PHE A 523 20.91 -3.07 -15.68
N ILE A 524 21.18 -4.11 -16.45
CA ILE A 524 21.14 -4.06 -17.92
C ILE A 524 19.72 -3.73 -18.40
N ALA A 525 18.71 -4.34 -17.78
CA ALA A 525 17.29 -4.05 -18.06
C ALA A 525 16.99 -2.56 -17.95
N VAL A 526 17.34 -1.93 -16.83
CA VAL A 526 17.08 -0.50 -16.59
C VAL A 526 17.79 0.37 -17.62
N VAL A 527 19.06 0.09 -17.90
CA VAL A 527 19.86 0.87 -18.88
C VAL A 527 19.26 0.75 -20.28
N LEU A 528 18.92 -0.46 -20.72
CA LEU A 528 18.36 -0.69 -22.05
C LEU A 528 16.94 -0.14 -22.19
N TYR A 529 16.12 -0.21 -21.15
CA TYR A 529 14.78 0.36 -21.14
C TYR A 529 14.81 1.86 -21.39
N PHE A 530 15.55 2.61 -20.56
CA PHE A 530 15.67 4.06 -20.72
C PHE A 530 16.40 4.44 -22.01
N GLY A 531 17.44 3.71 -22.40
CA GLY A 531 18.13 3.92 -23.68
C GLY A 531 17.23 3.73 -24.89
N SER A 532 16.37 2.70 -24.87
CA SER A 532 15.38 2.45 -25.95
C SER A 532 14.32 3.54 -26.00
N LEU A 533 13.80 4.00 -24.87
CA LEU A 533 12.83 5.09 -24.81
C LEU A 533 13.40 6.41 -25.34
N LEU A 534 14.66 6.72 -25.01
CA LEU A 534 15.35 7.90 -25.52
C LEU A 534 15.54 7.83 -27.06
N LYS A 535 15.95 6.66 -27.55
CA LYS A 535 16.16 6.45 -29.01
C LYS A 535 14.86 6.47 -29.82
N MET A 536 13.75 6.07 -29.19
CA MET A 536 12.40 6.11 -29.79
C MET A 536 11.72 7.48 -29.70
N ASN A 537 12.40 8.50 -29.16
CA ASN A 537 11.82 9.82 -28.88
C ASN A 537 10.49 9.72 -28.09
N ALA A 538 10.45 8.79 -27.15
CA ALA A 538 9.27 8.54 -26.33
C ALA A 538 8.96 9.70 -25.36
N PHE A 539 9.89 10.59 -25.09
CA PHE A 539 9.72 11.75 -24.21
C PHE A 539 9.56 13.03 -25.04
N SER A 540 8.58 13.87 -24.68
CA SER A 540 8.52 15.24 -25.18
C SER A 540 9.51 16.12 -24.39
N LYS A 541 9.87 17.29 -24.97
CA LYS A 541 10.73 18.26 -24.24
C LYS A 541 10.08 18.72 -22.93
N GLU A 542 8.76 18.80 -22.91
CA GLU A 542 7.96 19.18 -21.74
C GLU A 542 7.97 18.08 -20.65
N ASP A 543 7.90 16.81 -21.04
CA ASP A 543 8.00 15.67 -20.11
C ASP A 543 9.35 15.67 -19.38
N LEU A 544 10.43 16.01 -20.09
CA LEU A 544 11.79 16.05 -19.51
C LEU A 544 11.99 17.21 -18.55
N ASP A 545 11.25 18.32 -18.70
CA ASP A 545 11.32 19.43 -17.75
C ASP A 545 10.71 19.08 -16.39
N GLU A 546 9.73 18.17 -16.38
CA GLU A 546 9.07 17.69 -15.16
C GLU A 546 9.79 16.50 -14.51
N MET A 547 10.74 15.85 -15.21
CA MET A 547 11.47 14.68 -14.68
C MET A 547 12.66 15.07 -13.78
N PRO A 548 12.89 14.35 -12.68
CA PRO A 548 14.14 14.43 -11.94
C PRO A 548 15.31 14.08 -12.87
N MET A 549 16.30 14.93 -12.99
CA MET A 549 17.45 14.83 -13.91
C MET A 549 17.13 15.09 -15.41
N GLY A 550 15.93 15.53 -15.77
CA GLY A 550 15.52 15.80 -17.15
C GLY A 550 16.45 16.75 -17.92
N GLY A 551 17.03 17.74 -17.24
CA GLY A 551 18.03 18.64 -17.84
C GLY A 551 19.31 17.95 -18.33
N ARG A 552 19.72 16.80 -17.73
CA ARG A 552 20.83 15.97 -18.20
C ARG A 552 20.40 15.07 -19.37
N LEU A 553 19.17 14.55 -19.32
CA LEU A 553 18.61 13.68 -20.35
C LEU A 553 18.33 14.45 -21.66
N LYS A 554 18.02 15.76 -21.61
CA LYS A 554 17.86 16.62 -22.80
C LYS A 554 19.09 16.62 -23.74
N ARG A 555 20.30 16.38 -23.20
CA ARG A 555 21.53 16.32 -24.01
C ARG A 555 21.61 15.11 -24.93
N PHE A 556 20.82 14.07 -24.65
CA PHE A 556 20.82 12.82 -25.40
C PHE A 556 19.69 12.72 -26.45
N ILE A 557 18.76 13.69 -26.45
CA ILE A 557 17.72 13.77 -27.48
C ILE A 557 18.22 14.67 -28.58
N LYS A 558 18.52 14.08 -29.74
CA LYS A 558 18.77 14.83 -30.98
C LYS A 558 17.48 15.54 -31.41
N ASN A 559 17.63 16.81 -31.84
CA ASN A 559 16.56 17.60 -32.44
C ASN A 559 15.94 16.91 -33.66
#